data_2bb932b9dc9db514f31ecfd86c09747f
#
_entry.id   2bb932b9dc9db514f31ecfd86c09747f
#
_cell.length_a   1.000
_cell.length_b   1.000
_cell.length_c   1.000
_cell.angle_alpha   90.00
_cell.angle_beta   90.00
_cell.angle_gamma   90.00
#
_symmetry.space_group_name_H-M   'P 1'
#
loop_
_entity.id
_entity.type
_entity.pdbx_description
1 polymer ?
#
loop_
_entity_poly.entity_id
_entity_poly.type
_entity_poly.pdbx_seq_one_letter_code
_entity_poly.pdbx_strand_id
1 'polypeptide(L)'
;YTLSFQFPKLCFLFPDTALYAGEWHILPIGLSSNAVMNTPTPYEYIEVSKIISLFKKRSKFDHKGLFGHGLLVAGSYGKMGAAVLGARAALRTGIGLLTCHIPGCGYEIMQISVPEAMARVDKNAICITGVGDFETFDAIGVGPGLGTDPDTFGAFLELVEKCGKPLII
;
A
#
# COMPACT_ATOMS: atom_id res chain seq x y z
N TYR A 1 -28.66 13.75 -7.46
CA TYR A 1 -28.47 13.53 -6.02
C TYR A 1 -29.13 12.24 -5.59
N THR A 2 -28.44 11.47 -4.71
CA THR A 2 -28.99 10.27 -4.08
C THR A 2 -28.96 10.45 -2.57
N LEU A 3 -30.13 10.28 -1.91
CA LEU A 3 -30.21 10.27 -0.46
C LEU A 3 -30.30 8.82 0.02
N SER A 4 -29.44 8.41 0.94
CA SER A 4 -29.43 7.05 1.48
C SER A 4 -29.41 7.07 3.00
N PHE A 5 -30.07 6.07 3.60
CA PHE A 5 -30.16 5.99 5.04
C PHE A 5 -28.97 5.23 5.63
N GLN A 6 -28.45 5.78 6.71
CA GLN A 6 -27.50 5.35 7.70
C GLN A 6 -26.11 5.00 7.15
N PHE A 7 -25.97 4.31 6.00
CA PHE A 7 -24.68 3.87 5.44
C PHE A 7 -24.64 4.06 3.93
N PRO A 8 -23.45 4.33 3.36
CA PRO A 8 -23.26 4.25 1.91
C PRO A 8 -23.55 2.83 1.43
N LYS A 9 -24.27 2.73 0.33
CA LYS A 9 -24.52 1.43 -0.30
C LYS A 9 -23.30 1.04 -1.12
N LEU A 10 -22.95 -0.24 -1.10
CA LEU A 10 -21.79 -0.75 -1.81
C LEU A 10 -21.78 -0.35 -3.29
N CYS A 11 -22.95 -0.35 -3.92
CA CYS A 11 -23.12 0.07 -5.31
C CYS A 11 -22.76 1.54 -5.59
N PHE A 12 -22.68 2.43 -4.59
CA PHE A 12 -22.23 3.82 -4.80
C PHE A 12 -20.73 3.93 -5.02
N LEU A 13 -19.98 2.90 -4.68
CA LEU A 13 -18.52 2.89 -4.64
C LEU A 13 -17.89 2.21 -5.88
N PHE A 14 -18.70 1.68 -6.79
CA PHE A 14 -18.19 1.05 -8.01
C PHE A 14 -18.29 1.96 -9.22
N PRO A 15 -17.27 1.98 -10.10
CA PRO A 15 -17.28 2.81 -11.31
C PRO A 15 -18.48 2.59 -12.20
N ASP A 16 -18.92 1.34 -12.36
CA ASP A 16 -20.05 0.99 -13.25
C ASP A 16 -21.40 1.56 -12.80
N THR A 17 -21.53 1.85 -11.52
CA THR A 17 -22.77 2.35 -10.93
C THR A 17 -22.68 3.82 -10.49
N ALA A 18 -21.48 4.40 -10.49
CA ALA A 18 -21.26 5.78 -10.08
C ALA A 18 -22.09 6.81 -10.90
N LEU A 19 -22.28 6.55 -12.21
CA LEU A 19 -23.08 7.40 -13.08
C LEU A 19 -24.54 7.50 -12.64
N TYR A 20 -25.08 6.44 -12.04
CA TYR A 20 -26.47 6.39 -11.58
C TYR A 20 -26.64 6.93 -10.17
N ALA A 21 -25.60 6.82 -9.33
CA ALA A 21 -25.61 7.31 -7.95
C ALA A 21 -25.49 8.83 -7.89
N GLY A 22 -24.68 9.43 -8.78
CA GLY A 22 -24.38 10.85 -8.75
C GLY A 22 -23.73 11.27 -7.42
N GLU A 23 -24.02 12.49 -6.98
CA GLU A 23 -23.62 12.95 -5.64
C GLU A 23 -24.58 12.34 -4.60
N TRP A 24 -24.02 11.60 -3.63
CA TRP A 24 -24.82 10.91 -2.62
C TRP A 24 -24.58 11.46 -1.21
N HIS A 25 -25.65 11.47 -0.41
CA HIS A 25 -25.65 11.93 0.98
C HIS A 25 -26.24 10.87 1.90
N ILE A 26 -25.63 10.67 3.04
CA ILE A 26 -26.08 9.73 4.05
C ILE A 26 -26.88 10.46 5.12
N LEU A 27 -28.10 10.00 5.33
CA LEU A 27 -29.02 10.54 6.33
C LEU A 27 -29.11 9.57 7.51
N PRO A 28 -28.82 10.01 8.75
CA PRO A 28 -28.98 9.16 9.93
C PRO A 28 -30.47 8.95 10.24
N ILE A 29 -30.82 7.73 10.60
CA ILE A 29 -32.20 7.34 11.00
C ILE A 29 -32.27 6.79 12.41
N GLY A 30 -31.21 6.93 13.20
CA GLY A 30 -31.21 6.54 14.61
C GLY A 30 -31.13 5.03 14.85
N LEU A 31 -30.41 4.27 14.00
CA LEU A 31 -30.15 2.85 14.27
C LEU A 31 -29.36 2.68 15.55
N SER A 32 -29.64 1.61 16.27
CA SER A 32 -28.88 1.23 17.46
C SER A 32 -27.40 1.01 17.14
N SER A 33 -26.52 1.77 17.76
CA SER A 33 -25.07 1.63 17.59
C SER A 33 -24.59 0.21 17.93
N ASN A 34 -25.19 -0.42 18.94
CA ASN A 34 -24.87 -1.78 19.32
C ASN A 34 -25.26 -2.80 18.23
N ALA A 35 -26.42 -2.63 17.60
CA ALA A 35 -26.84 -3.47 16.49
C ALA A 35 -25.92 -3.32 15.28
N VAL A 36 -25.53 -2.08 14.97
CA VAL A 36 -24.59 -1.77 13.88
C VAL A 36 -23.25 -2.44 14.11
N MET A 37 -22.66 -2.26 15.28
CA MET A 37 -21.33 -2.83 15.62
C MET A 37 -21.30 -4.36 15.64
N ASN A 38 -22.41 -5.02 15.96
CA ASN A 38 -22.50 -6.48 16.06
C ASN A 38 -23.06 -7.14 14.80
N THR A 39 -23.42 -6.39 13.78
CA THR A 39 -23.89 -6.96 12.52
C THR A 39 -22.70 -7.45 11.70
N PRO A 40 -22.57 -8.76 11.42
CA PRO A 40 -21.45 -9.27 10.62
C PRO A 40 -21.56 -8.76 9.18
N THR A 41 -20.43 -8.27 8.66
CA THR A 41 -20.32 -7.82 7.26
C THR A 41 -18.89 -8.07 6.76
N PRO A 42 -18.72 -8.51 5.51
CA PRO A 42 -17.40 -8.64 4.90
C PRO A 42 -16.86 -7.31 4.36
N TYR A 43 -17.63 -6.22 4.46
CA TYR A 43 -17.27 -4.91 3.91
C TYR A 43 -17.15 -3.89 5.03
N GLU A 44 -16.11 -3.07 4.96
CA GLU A 44 -15.91 -1.92 5.85
C GLU A 44 -15.71 -0.65 5.00
N TYR A 45 -16.46 0.39 5.30
CA TYR A 45 -16.21 1.72 4.73
C TYR A 45 -15.22 2.46 5.61
N ILE A 46 -14.03 2.76 5.04
CA ILE A 46 -12.95 3.38 5.80
C ILE A 46 -13.20 4.88 5.92
N GLU A 47 -13.41 5.33 7.14
CA GLU A 47 -13.55 6.74 7.50
C GLU A 47 -12.26 7.31 8.10
N VAL A 48 -12.19 8.65 8.15
CA VAL A 48 -11.04 9.37 8.73
C VAL A 48 -10.78 8.97 10.18
N SER A 49 -11.82 8.73 10.97
CA SER A 49 -11.72 8.24 12.36
C SER A 49 -10.95 6.93 12.47
N LYS A 50 -11.22 6.00 11.57
CA LYS A 50 -10.52 4.70 11.50
C LYS A 50 -9.04 4.92 11.15
N ILE A 51 -8.75 5.75 10.16
CA ILE A 51 -7.36 6.06 9.78
C ILE A 51 -6.60 6.69 10.94
N ILE A 52 -7.19 7.69 11.62
CA ILE A 52 -6.56 8.33 12.77
C ILE A 52 -6.23 7.32 13.88
N SER A 53 -7.11 6.32 14.12
CA SER A 53 -6.88 5.29 15.13
C SER A 53 -5.69 4.37 14.83
N LEU A 54 -5.27 4.26 13.57
CA LEU A 54 -4.11 3.46 13.15
C LEU A 54 -2.77 4.18 13.36
N PHE A 55 -2.78 5.51 13.50
CA PHE A 55 -1.55 6.26 13.68
C PHE A 55 -1.00 6.09 15.11
N LYS A 56 0.24 5.61 15.19
CA LYS A 56 0.99 5.57 16.44
C LYS A 56 1.64 6.93 16.70
N LYS A 57 1.27 7.57 17.80
CA LYS A 57 1.91 8.81 18.24
C LYS A 57 3.38 8.52 18.60
N ARG A 58 4.30 9.27 17.99
CA ARG A 58 5.73 9.17 18.30
C ARG A 58 6.04 9.87 19.62
N SER A 59 6.83 9.25 20.46
CA SER A 59 7.34 9.83 21.67
C SER A 59 8.75 10.41 21.48
N LYS A 60 9.21 11.22 22.41
CA LYS A 60 10.49 11.92 22.32
C LYS A 60 11.70 10.98 22.21
N PHE A 61 11.60 9.77 22.75
CA PHE A 61 12.69 8.81 22.82
C PHE A 61 12.52 7.62 21.88
N ASP A 62 11.49 7.68 21.02
CA ASP A 62 11.29 6.63 20.02
C ASP A 62 12.39 6.68 18.95
N HIS A 63 12.79 5.50 18.48
CA HIS A 63 13.70 5.36 17.36
C HIS A 63 12.99 4.71 16.16
N LYS A 64 13.55 4.88 14.98
CA LYS A 64 12.96 4.43 13.73
C LYS A 64 12.59 2.94 13.71
N GLY A 65 13.35 2.06 14.38
CA GLY A 65 13.07 0.63 14.42
C GLY A 65 11.76 0.23 15.10
N LEU A 66 11.14 1.11 15.90
CA LEU A 66 9.83 0.86 16.53
C LEU A 66 8.64 1.03 15.57
N PHE A 67 8.86 1.57 14.38
CA PHE A 67 7.83 1.89 13.40
C PHE A 67 7.87 0.99 12.17
N GLY A 68 8.49 -0.17 12.32
CA GLY A 68 8.54 -1.22 11.32
C GLY A 68 9.54 -0.99 10.19
N HIS A 69 9.85 -2.07 9.48
CA HIS A 69 10.71 -2.10 8.32
C HIS A 69 9.95 -2.69 7.14
N GLY A 70 9.64 -1.88 6.15
CA GLY A 70 8.94 -2.30 4.93
C GLY A 70 9.89 -2.62 3.79
N LEU A 71 9.48 -3.56 2.95
CA LEU A 71 10.07 -3.83 1.65
C LEU A 71 9.13 -3.30 0.57
N LEU A 72 9.61 -2.46 -0.32
CA LEU A 72 8.89 -2.04 -1.52
C LEU A 72 9.57 -2.63 -2.76
N VAL A 73 8.90 -3.56 -3.42
CA VAL A 73 9.35 -4.14 -4.70
C VAL A 73 8.70 -3.36 -5.83
N ALA A 74 9.48 -2.56 -6.55
CA ALA A 74 8.91 -1.57 -7.45
C ALA A 74 9.88 -1.12 -8.56
N GLY A 75 9.30 -0.62 -9.63
CA GLY A 75 10.04 0.01 -10.74
C GLY A 75 10.52 -1.00 -11.78
N SER A 76 10.73 -0.47 -12.95
CA SER A 76 11.39 -1.09 -14.10
C SER A 76 11.99 0.00 -14.98
N TYR A 77 12.75 -0.35 -15.98
CA TYR A 77 13.31 0.63 -16.94
C TYR A 77 12.19 1.51 -17.50
N GLY A 78 12.36 2.82 -17.44
CA GLY A 78 11.36 3.82 -17.83
C GLY A 78 10.21 4.04 -16.84
N LYS A 79 10.12 3.28 -15.73
CA LYS A 79 9.03 3.37 -14.73
C LYS A 79 9.52 3.58 -13.30
N MET A 80 10.77 4.00 -13.11
CA MET A 80 11.34 4.25 -11.78
C MET A 80 10.63 5.35 -10.99
N GLY A 81 9.96 6.28 -11.68
CA GLY A 81 9.14 7.29 -11.01
C GLY A 81 8.06 6.71 -10.10
N ALA A 82 7.49 5.57 -10.46
CA ALA A 82 6.51 4.87 -9.63
C ALA A 82 7.12 4.35 -8.32
N ALA A 83 8.34 3.79 -8.38
CA ALA A 83 9.08 3.36 -7.19
C ALA A 83 9.39 4.55 -6.27
N VAL A 84 9.81 5.70 -6.84
CA VAL A 84 10.08 6.93 -6.09
C VAL A 84 8.81 7.43 -5.37
N LEU A 85 7.69 7.47 -6.07
CA LEU A 85 6.41 7.90 -5.47
C LEU A 85 5.95 6.96 -4.36
N GLY A 86 6.02 5.65 -4.58
CA GLY A 86 5.69 4.64 -3.58
C GLY A 86 6.58 4.75 -2.33
N ALA A 87 7.88 4.91 -2.52
CA ALA A 87 8.82 5.07 -1.43
C ALA A 87 8.56 6.35 -0.61
N ARG A 88 8.33 7.47 -1.27
CA ARG A 88 7.97 8.74 -0.60
C ARG A 88 6.65 8.63 0.16
N ALA A 89 5.65 7.94 -0.41
CA ALA A 89 4.37 7.73 0.27
C ALA A 89 4.57 6.90 1.54
N ALA A 90 5.29 5.77 1.47
CA ALA A 90 5.59 4.93 2.62
C ALA A 90 6.31 5.69 3.74
N LEU A 91 7.34 6.48 3.41
CA LEU A 91 8.07 7.28 4.39
C LEU A 91 7.19 8.36 5.04
N ARG A 92 6.34 9.04 4.26
CA ARG A 92 5.42 10.07 4.76
C ARG A 92 4.31 9.53 5.65
N THR A 93 3.88 8.29 5.45
CA THR A 93 2.91 7.63 6.34
C THR A 93 3.52 7.21 7.67
N GLY A 94 4.85 7.29 7.83
CA GLY A 94 5.52 7.13 9.10
C GLY A 94 6.20 5.79 9.33
N ILE A 95 6.48 5.02 8.26
CA ILE A 95 7.31 3.82 8.39
C ILE A 95 8.69 4.16 8.96
N GLY A 96 9.23 3.30 9.80
CA GLY A 96 10.51 3.53 10.45
C GLY A 96 11.72 3.33 9.55
N LEU A 97 11.69 2.24 8.80
CA LEU A 97 12.71 1.85 7.82
C LEU A 97 12.03 1.39 6.53
N LEU A 98 12.61 1.78 5.41
CA LEU A 98 12.15 1.33 4.09
C LEU A 98 13.32 0.82 3.27
N THR A 99 13.18 -0.36 2.71
CA THR A 99 14.07 -0.90 1.68
C THR A 99 13.29 -0.98 0.36
N CYS A 100 13.82 -0.40 -0.69
CA CYS A 100 13.27 -0.52 -2.02
C CYS A 100 14.07 -1.56 -2.81
N HIS A 101 13.40 -2.66 -3.22
CA HIS A 101 13.96 -3.63 -4.15
C HIS A 101 13.63 -3.18 -5.57
N ILE A 102 14.66 -2.86 -6.33
CA ILE A 102 14.58 -2.16 -7.60
C ILE A 102 15.53 -2.79 -8.63
N PRO A 103 15.27 -2.66 -9.95
CA PRO A 103 16.23 -3.07 -10.97
C PRO A 103 17.49 -2.19 -10.96
N GLY A 104 18.56 -2.66 -11.58
CA GLY A 104 19.85 -1.96 -11.61
C GLY A 104 19.78 -0.52 -12.07
N CYS A 105 18.98 -0.23 -13.11
CA CYS A 105 18.78 1.14 -13.62
C CYS A 105 18.17 2.11 -12.60
N GLY A 106 17.60 1.60 -11.52
CA GLY A 106 16.93 2.39 -10.50
C GLY A 106 17.83 2.88 -9.37
N TYR A 107 19.05 2.36 -9.24
CA TYR A 107 19.90 2.64 -8.07
C TYR A 107 20.15 4.11 -7.84
N GLU A 108 20.76 4.79 -8.81
CA GLU A 108 21.07 6.22 -8.68
C GLU A 108 19.80 7.06 -8.54
N ILE A 109 18.74 6.72 -9.28
CA ILE A 109 17.47 7.42 -9.23
C ILE A 109 16.91 7.39 -7.80
N MET A 110 16.91 6.23 -7.16
CA MET A 110 16.39 6.08 -5.78
C MET A 110 17.27 6.80 -4.76
N GLN A 111 18.60 6.67 -4.85
CA GLN A 111 19.51 7.30 -3.91
C GLN A 111 19.47 8.83 -3.98
N ILE A 112 19.24 9.39 -5.17
CA ILE A 112 19.08 10.84 -5.36
C ILE A 112 17.70 11.32 -4.92
N SER A 113 16.65 10.58 -5.30
CA SER A 113 15.27 11.03 -5.12
C SER A 113 14.71 10.75 -3.72
N VAL A 114 15.16 9.67 -3.07
CA VAL A 114 14.66 9.21 -1.77
C VAL A 114 15.84 8.71 -0.91
N PRO A 115 16.73 9.60 -0.48
CA PRO A 115 17.95 9.21 0.25
C PRO A 115 17.68 8.55 1.60
N GLU A 116 16.46 8.67 2.14
CA GLU A 116 16.04 8.02 3.39
C GLU A 116 15.76 6.52 3.21
N ALA A 117 15.48 6.06 1.98
CA ALA A 117 15.23 4.66 1.70
C ALA A 117 16.53 3.92 1.35
N MET A 118 16.65 2.71 1.87
CA MET A 118 17.70 1.79 1.45
C MET A 118 17.36 1.19 0.09
N ALA A 119 18.36 0.97 -0.75
CA ALA A 119 18.19 0.31 -2.04
C ALA A 119 18.76 -1.11 -2.00
N ARG A 120 17.93 -2.09 -2.38
CA ARG A 120 18.33 -3.46 -2.68
C ARG A 120 18.17 -3.66 -4.19
N VAL A 121 19.28 -3.84 -4.87
CA VAL A 121 19.33 -3.86 -6.33
C VAL A 121 19.17 -5.28 -6.84
N ASP A 122 18.24 -5.48 -7.79
CA ASP A 122 18.10 -6.73 -8.54
C ASP A 122 19.35 -6.97 -9.40
N LYS A 123 19.66 -8.23 -9.67
CA LYS A 123 20.75 -8.61 -10.59
C LYS A 123 20.51 -8.18 -12.03
N ASN A 124 19.26 -7.96 -12.42
CA ASN A 124 18.86 -7.49 -13.74
C ASN A 124 18.84 -5.94 -13.76
N ALA A 125 19.34 -5.39 -14.87
CA ALA A 125 19.44 -3.94 -15.03
C ALA A 125 18.09 -3.25 -15.28
N ILE A 126 17.11 -3.95 -15.88
CA ILE A 126 15.90 -3.31 -16.43
C ILE A 126 14.60 -3.75 -15.76
N CYS A 127 14.57 -4.90 -15.11
CA CYS A 127 13.36 -5.46 -14.48
C CYS A 127 13.70 -6.21 -13.19
N ILE A 128 12.68 -6.60 -12.43
CA ILE A 128 12.81 -7.44 -11.25
C ILE A 128 12.78 -8.91 -11.67
N THR A 129 13.75 -9.69 -11.25
CA THR A 129 13.86 -11.13 -11.59
C THR A 129 13.83 -12.05 -10.38
N GLY A 130 13.72 -11.49 -9.19
CA GLY A 130 13.55 -12.23 -7.94
C GLY A 130 13.49 -11.28 -6.77
N VAL A 131 12.80 -11.66 -5.70
CA VAL A 131 12.67 -10.79 -4.52
C VAL A 131 13.69 -11.17 -3.44
N GLY A 132 14.26 -12.37 -3.50
CA GLY A 132 15.21 -12.87 -2.51
C GLY A 132 14.57 -13.05 -1.13
N ASP A 133 15.40 -12.98 -0.07
CA ASP A 133 14.92 -13.10 1.30
C ASP A 133 14.15 -11.83 1.72
N PHE A 134 12.99 -12.03 2.31
CA PHE A 134 12.10 -10.98 2.82
C PHE A 134 11.60 -11.23 4.26
N GLU A 135 12.13 -12.24 4.95
CA GLU A 135 11.71 -12.61 6.30
C GLU A 135 11.97 -11.51 7.35
N THR A 136 12.97 -10.68 7.13
CA THR A 136 13.37 -9.60 8.05
C THR A 136 12.47 -8.37 7.97
N PHE A 137 11.53 -8.33 7.02
CA PHE A 137 10.60 -7.22 6.85
C PHE A 137 9.27 -7.48 7.56
N ASP A 138 8.65 -6.41 8.04
CA ASP A 138 7.36 -6.47 8.75
C ASP A 138 6.17 -6.41 7.78
N ALA A 139 6.33 -5.77 6.64
CA ALA A 139 5.33 -5.68 5.58
C ALA A 139 5.99 -5.51 4.21
N ILE A 140 5.30 -5.93 3.17
CA ILE A 140 5.78 -5.87 1.79
C ILE A 140 4.76 -5.15 0.92
N GLY A 141 5.23 -4.17 0.15
CA GLY A 141 4.47 -3.57 -0.96
C GLY A 141 5.07 -4.01 -2.29
N VAL A 142 4.24 -4.38 -3.24
CA VAL A 142 4.69 -4.80 -4.56
C VAL A 142 3.78 -4.26 -5.65
N GLY A 143 4.35 -3.86 -6.77
CA GLY A 143 3.53 -3.53 -7.94
C GLY A 143 3.85 -2.23 -8.66
N PRO A 144 4.11 -1.07 -8.00
CA PRO A 144 4.19 0.17 -8.74
C PRO A 144 5.37 0.15 -9.74
N GLY A 145 5.01 0.20 -11.02
CA GLY A 145 5.99 0.29 -12.09
C GLY A 145 6.75 -0.99 -12.44
N LEU A 146 6.33 -2.18 -11.98
CA LEU A 146 7.02 -3.45 -12.27
C LEU A 146 7.08 -3.80 -13.77
N GLY A 147 6.08 -3.41 -14.55
CA GLY A 147 5.97 -3.81 -15.94
C GLY A 147 5.33 -5.20 -16.08
N THR A 148 5.50 -5.78 -17.27
CA THR A 148 4.88 -7.06 -17.67
C THR A 148 5.91 -8.06 -18.20
N ASP A 149 7.17 -7.91 -17.79
CA ASP A 149 8.23 -8.84 -18.17
C ASP A 149 7.98 -10.22 -17.58
N PRO A 150 8.18 -11.33 -18.34
CA PRO A 150 7.95 -12.69 -17.87
C PRO A 150 8.75 -13.05 -16.59
N ASP A 151 10.01 -12.60 -16.49
CA ASP A 151 10.83 -12.84 -15.29
C ASP A 151 10.24 -12.13 -14.08
N THR A 152 9.77 -10.89 -14.27
CA THR A 152 9.08 -10.13 -13.20
C THR A 152 7.79 -10.80 -12.77
N PHE A 153 7.02 -11.37 -13.71
CA PHE A 153 5.82 -12.13 -13.38
C PHE A 153 6.15 -13.37 -12.54
N GLY A 154 7.19 -14.10 -12.91
CA GLY A 154 7.69 -15.26 -12.13
C GLY A 154 8.09 -14.86 -10.70
N ALA A 155 8.87 -13.77 -10.56
CA ALA A 155 9.29 -13.24 -9.26
C ALA A 155 8.10 -12.78 -8.41
N PHE A 156 7.09 -12.18 -9.03
CA PHE A 156 5.86 -11.76 -8.35
C PHE A 156 5.05 -12.95 -7.83
N LEU A 157 4.86 -14.00 -8.64
CA LEU A 157 4.15 -15.21 -8.23
C LEU A 157 4.87 -15.89 -7.06
N GLU A 158 6.19 -16.04 -7.16
CA GLU A 158 6.99 -16.62 -6.08
C GLU A 158 6.84 -15.84 -4.77
N LEU A 159 6.85 -14.51 -4.85
CA LEU A 159 6.61 -13.66 -3.69
C LEU A 159 5.23 -13.91 -3.08
N VAL A 160 4.17 -13.89 -3.89
CA VAL A 160 2.79 -14.08 -3.40
C VAL A 160 2.60 -15.46 -2.76
N GLU A 161 3.17 -16.51 -3.36
CA GLU A 161 3.07 -17.88 -2.84
C GLU A 161 3.81 -18.08 -1.51
N LYS A 162 4.95 -17.43 -1.34
CA LYS A 162 5.82 -17.62 -0.16
C LYS A 162 5.61 -16.58 0.94
N CYS A 163 4.92 -15.48 0.66
CA CYS A 163 4.80 -14.37 1.58
C CYS A 163 3.83 -14.69 2.73
N GLY A 164 4.37 -14.86 3.93
CA GLY A 164 3.60 -14.96 5.19
C GLY A 164 3.41 -13.62 5.90
N LYS A 165 3.79 -12.49 5.29
CA LYS A 165 3.72 -11.14 5.87
C LYS A 165 2.54 -10.36 5.31
N PRO A 166 2.11 -9.26 5.96
CA PRO A 166 1.20 -8.30 5.35
C PRO A 166 1.71 -7.86 3.97
N LEU A 167 0.90 -8.08 2.94
CA LEU A 167 1.24 -7.83 1.55
C LEU A 167 0.25 -6.83 0.94
N ILE A 168 0.78 -5.81 0.28
CA ILE A 168 0.03 -4.79 -0.48
C ILE A 168 0.41 -4.95 -1.95
N ILE A 169 -0.58 -5.13 -2.83
CA ILE A 169 -0.43 -5.31 -4.28
C ILE A 169 -1.09 -4.15 -5.02
#